data_34cbe52eada07a9ac637b7fb91447fd7
#
_entry.id   34cbe52eada07a9ac637b7fb91447fd7
#
_cell.length_a   1.000
_cell.length_b   1.000
_cell.length_c   1.000
_cell.angle_alpha   90.00
_cell.angle_beta   90.00
_cell.angle_gamma   90.00
#
_symmetry.space_group_name_H-M   'P 1'
#
loop_
_entity.id
_entity.type
_entity.pdbx_description
1 polymer ?
#
loop_
_entity_poly.entity_id
_entity_poly.type
_entity_poly.pdbx_seq_one_letter_code
_entity_poly.pdbx_strand_id
1 'polypeptide(L)'
;AYVDLFGENLSKLREQVGYFKNLGLTYLHLMPLFAVRPGNNDGGYAISTYRSVDPRLGTIDDLRLLAADLREAGISLVLDFVFNHTSDDHEWAKMAQSGNREFQEYYYIFPDRIKPEQYERTLREIFPTVRRGNFTWHDGMQQWVWTSFNSFQWDLNYTNPAVFRAMLEEMYFIANTGIDILRLDAVAFIWKKMGTSCENLPEAHTLIQAFNRLARIATPGLPFKSEAIVHPDDVVKYISEHE
;
A
#
# COMPACT_ATOMS: atom_id res chain seq x y z
N ALA A 1 -15.53 -1.25 -3.98
CA ALA A 1 -16.43 -1.14 -2.83
C ALA A 1 -15.70 -1.46 -1.53
N TYR A 2 -16.12 -0.90 -0.41
CA TYR A 2 -15.76 -1.40 0.92
C TYR A 2 -16.59 -2.64 1.24
N VAL A 3 -15.95 -3.67 1.82
CA VAL A 3 -16.62 -4.95 2.14
C VAL A 3 -17.72 -4.75 3.18
N ASP A 4 -17.43 -4.05 4.27
CA ASP A 4 -18.35 -3.78 5.38
C ASP A 4 -19.55 -2.89 4.99
N LEU A 5 -19.34 -1.94 4.07
CA LEU A 5 -20.43 -1.05 3.61
C LEU A 5 -21.37 -1.71 2.60
N PHE A 6 -20.92 -2.77 1.90
CA PHE A 6 -21.73 -3.44 0.88
C PHE A 6 -22.28 -4.79 1.33
N GLY A 7 -21.45 -5.61 2.00
CA GLY A 7 -21.81 -6.99 2.35
C GLY A 7 -21.51 -7.36 3.80
N GLU A 8 -21.25 -6.41 4.70
CA GLU A 8 -20.86 -6.63 6.10
C GLU A 8 -19.50 -7.34 6.26
N ASN A 9 -19.28 -8.44 5.54
CA ASN A 9 -18.06 -9.24 5.55
C ASN A 9 -17.89 -10.02 4.24
N LEU A 10 -16.75 -10.71 4.07
CA LEU A 10 -16.42 -11.44 2.84
C LEU A 10 -17.41 -12.57 2.55
N SER A 11 -17.89 -13.30 3.56
CA SER A 11 -18.87 -14.37 3.37
C SER A 11 -20.20 -13.83 2.84
N LYS A 12 -20.66 -12.71 3.36
CA LYS A 12 -21.89 -12.05 2.89
C LYS A 12 -21.71 -11.44 1.51
N LEU A 13 -20.52 -10.91 1.23
CA LEU A 13 -20.19 -10.39 -0.11
C LEU A 13 -20.23 -11.50 -1.16
N ARG A 14 -19.82 -12.74 -0.83
CA ARG A 14 -19.91 -13.89 -1.71
C ARG A 14 -21.36 -14.21 -2.13
N GLU A 15 -22.33 -14.02 -1.26
CA GLU A 15 -23.77 -14.18 -1.58
C GLU A 15 -24.22 -13.19 -2.67
N GLN A 16 -23.48 -12.10 -2.90
CA GLN A 16 -23.79 -11.06 -3.89
C GLN A 16 -23.13 -11.29 -5.27
N VAL A 17 -22.34 -12.34 -5.47
CA VAL A 17 -21.65 -12.60 -6.74
C VAL A 17 -22.62 -12.68 -7.92
N GLY A 18 -23.80 -13.31 -7.71
CA GLY A 18 -24.87 -13.36 -8.70
C GLY A 18 -25.41 -11.97 -9.09
N TYR A 19 -25.52 -11.06 -8.11
CA TYR A 19 -25.92 -9.66 -8.37
C TYR A 19 -24.85 -8.94 -9.21
N PHE A 20 -23.57 -9.08 -8.88
CA PHE A 20 -22.48 -8.47 -9.65
C PHE A 20 -22.44 -8.96 -11.09
N LYS A 21 -22.64 -10.28 -11.30
CA LYS A 21 -22.72 -10.88 -12.63
C LYS A 21 -23.90 -10.31 -13.43
N ASN A 22 -25.08 -10.22 -12.81
CA ASN A 22 -26.28 -9.67 -13.45
C ASN A 22 -26.15 -8.18 -13.79
N LEU A 23 -25.35 -7.43 -13.00
CA LEU A 23 -25.00 -6.03 -13.26
C LEU A 23 -24.01 -5.89 -14.43
N GLY A 24 -23.41 -6.99 -14.89
CA GLY A 24 -22.44 -6.99 -15.98
C GLY A 24 -21.03 -6.56 -15.58
N LEU A 25 -20.66 -6.69 -14.31
CA LEU A 25 -19.31 -6.37 -13.87
C LEU A 25 -18.31 -7.37 -14.45
N THR A 26 -17.16 -6.86 -14.92
CA THR A 26 -16.02 -7.66 -15.39
C THR A 26 -14.88 -7.69 -14.38
N TYR A 27 -14.84 -6.73 -13.46
CA TYR A 27 -13.93 -6.76 -12.31
C TYR A 27 -14.54 -6.03 -11.09
N LEU A 28 -14.17 -6.48 -9.90
CA LEU A 28 -14.58 -5.90 -8.63
C LEU A 28 -13.35 -5.44 -7.85
N HIS A 29 -13.21 -4.15 -7.63
CA HIS A 29 -12.19 -3.59 -6.76
C HIS A 29 -12.73 -3.49 -5.33
N LEU A 30 -12.11 -4.23 -4.43
CA LEU A 30 -12.33 -4.10 -2.99
C LEU A 30 -11.30 -3.13 -2.40
N MET A 31 -11.80 -2.15 -1.65
CA MET A 31 -10.98 -1.24 -0.87
C MET A 31 -10.17 -2.02 0.19
N PRO A 32 -9.14 -1.43 0.81
CA PRO A 32 -8.23 -2.17 1.68
C PRO A 32 -8.98 -3.01 2.71
N LEU A 33 -8.62 -4.28 2.79
CA LEU A 33 -9.29 -5.28 3.62
C LEU A 33 -8.33 -6.08 4.53
N PHE A 34 -7.03 -5.82 4.43
CA PHE A 34 -6.05 -6.44 5.32
C PHE A 34 -6.12 -5.85 6.73
N ALA A 35 -5.50 -6.52 7.69
CA ALA A 35 -5.53 -6.08 9.09
C ALA A 35 -4.85 -4.72 9.23
N VAL A 36 -5.52 -3.83 9.93
CA VAL A 36 -5.14 -2.44 10.14
C VAL A 36 -5.01 -2.13 11.62
N ARG A 37 -4.35 -1.01 11.93
CA ARG A 37 -4.30 -0.51 13.30
C ARG A 37 -5.71 -0.23 13.84
N PRO A 38 -5.94 -0.41 15.16
CA PRO A 38 -7.21 -0.06 15.77
C PRO A 38 -7.45 1.46 15.77
N GLY A 39 -8.71 1.85 15.74
CA GLY A 39 -9.14 3.24 15.72
C GLY A 39 -8.98 3.89 14.34
N ASN A 40 -8.38 5.08 14.27
CA ASN A 40 -8.17 5.78 13.00
C ASN A 40 -7.11 5.05 12.17
N ASN A 41 -7.51 4.51 11.03
CA ASN A 41 -6.68 3.72 10.12
C ASN A 41 -6.74 4.18 8.66
N ASP A 42 -7.24 5.41 8.45
CA ASP A 42 -7.31 6.01 7.11
C ASP A 42 -8.13 5.17 6.12
N GLY A 43 -9.30 4.68 6.53
CA GLY A 43 -10.16 3.88 5.65
C GLY A 43 -9.54 2.54 5.21
N GLY A 44 -8.63 1.99 6.02
CA GLY A 44 -7.96 0.73 5.74
C GLY A 44 -6.53 0.86 5.19
N TYR A 45 -6.07 2.07 4.89
CA TYR A 45 -4.74 2.29 4.31
C TYR A 45 -3.58 2.27 5.33
N ALA A 46 -3.84 2.18 6.64
CA ALA A 46 -2.81 1.99 7.66
C ALA A 46 -2.66 0.51 8.02
N ILE A 47 -1.97 -0.23 7.15
CA ILE A 47 -1.82 -1.69 7.22
C ILE A 47 -0.92 -2.09 8.40
N SER A 48 -1.43 -2.97 9.27
CA SER A 48 -0.67 -3.60 10.37
C SER A 48 -0.04 -4.93 9.95
N THR A 49 -0.64 -5.63 9.00
CA THR A 49 -0.08 -6.82 8.35
C THR A 49 -0.82 -7.14 7.05
N TYR A 50 -0.08 -7.56 6.03
CA TYR A 50 -0.65 -8.07 4.77
C TYR A 50 -1.01 -9.56 4.85
N ARG A 51 -0.64 -10.24 5.95
CA ARG A 51 -0.78 -11.70 6.13
C ARG A 51 -2.13 -12.13 6.71
N SER A 52 -2.99 -11.18 7.08
CA SER A 52 -4.35 -11.46 7.54
C SER A 52 -5.33 -10.41 7.05
N VAL A 53 -6.56 -10.83 6.85
CA VAL A 53 -7.71 -9.93 6.62
C VAL A 53 -8.09 -9.28 7.96
N ASP A 54 -8.67 -8.09 7.93
CA ASP A 54 -9.28 -7.47 9.11
C ASP A 54 -10.31 -8.47 9.72
N PRO A 55 -10.16 -8.84 11.00
CA PRO A 55 -11.01 -9.85 11.63
C PRO A 55 -12.52 -9.55 11.54
N ARG A 56 -12.88 -8.27 11.37
CA ARG A 56 -14.28 -7.85 11.17
C ARG A 56 -14.81 -8.28 9.80
N LEU A 57 -13.94 -8.38 8.81
CA LEU A 57 -14.29 -8.67 7.42
C LEU A 57 -14.22 -10.16 7.09
N GLY A 58 -13.43 -10.95 7.82
CA GLY A 58 -13.26 -12.38 7.60
C GLY A 58 -11.81 -12.86 7.69
N THR A 59 -11.50 -13.90 6.97
CA THR A 59 -10.19 -14.57 6.96
C THR A 59 -9.57 -14.59 5.56
N ILE A 60 -8.29 -14.97 5.46
CA ILE A 60 -7.63 -15.21 4.17
C ILE A 60 -8.34 -16.34 3.38
N ASP A 61 -8.88 -17.33 4.05
CA ASP A 61 -9.61 -18.40 3.38
C ASP A 61 -10.96 -17.91 2.83
N ASP A 62 -11.67 -17.02 3.53
CA ASP A 62 -12.86 -16.35 2.99
C ASP A 62 -12.52 -15.52 1.75
N LEU A 63 -11.38 -14.83 1.75
CA LEU A 63 -10.89 -14.08 0.59
C LEU A 63 -10.61 -15.00 -0.60
N ARG A 64 -9.95 -16.14 -0.37
CA ARG A 64 -9.68 -17.16 -1.41
C ARG A 64 -10.96 -17.71 -2.01
N LEU A 65 -11.94 -17.99 -1.17
CA LEU A 65 -13.25 -18.48 -1.62
C LEU A 65 -13.99 -17.42 -2.44
N LEU A 66 -13.97 -16.15 -2.02
CA LEU A 66 -14.56 -15.05 -2.79
C LEU A 66 -13.86 -14.89 -4.15
N ALA A 67 -12.52 -14.95 -4.18
CA ALA A 67 -11.75 -14.86 -5.41
C ALA A 67 -12.11 -15.98 -6.40
N ALA A 68 -12.30 -17.21 -5.91
CA ALA A 68 -12.71 -18.36 -6.72
C ALA A 68 -14.12 -18.17 -7.29
N ASP A 69 -15.09 -17.76 -6.46
CA ASP A 69 -16.48 -17.55 -6.88
C ASP A 69 -16.59 -16.40 -7.91
N LEU A 70 -15.86 -15.30 -7.72
CA LEU A 70 -15.82 -14.20 -8.67
C LEU A 70 -15.23 -14.66 -10.02
N ARG A 71 -14.12 -15.40 -9.99
CA ARG A 71 -13.49 -15.94 -11.21
C ARG A 71 -14.42 -16.89 -11.97
N GLU A 72 -15.16 -17.76 -11.28
CA GLU A 72 -16.17 -18.63 -11.90
C GLU A 72 -17.30 -17.81 -12.53
N ALA A 73 -17.64 -16.69 -11.93
CA ALA A 73 -18.62 -15.74 -12.48
C ALA A 73 -18.08 -14.89 -13.65
N GLY A 74 -16.79 -14.97 -13.98
CA GLY A 74 -16.13 -14.15 -15.00
C GLY A 74 -15.78 -12.73 -14.52
N ILE A 75 -15.60 -12.54 -13.22
CA ILE A 75 -15.31 -11.25 -12.58
C ILE A 75 -13.92 -11.31 -11.95
N SER A 76 -13.01 -10.43 -12.38
CA SER A 76 -11.67 -10.33 -11.79
C SER A 76 -11.70 -9.59 -10.45
N LEU A 77 -10.98 -10.12 -9.46
CA LEU A 77 -10.84 -9.48 -8.16
C LEU A 77 -9.62 -8.55 -8.15
N VAL A 78 -9.84 -7.28 -7.76
CA VAL A 78 -8.80 -6.26 -7.60
C VAL A 78 -8.64 -5.93 -6.12
N LEU A 79 -7.41 -5.96 -5.61
CA LEU A 79 -7.09 -5.51 -4.26
C LEU A 79 -6.06 -4.39 -4.25
N ASP A 80 -6.15 -3.53 -3.24
CA ASP A 80 -5.13 -2.51 -2.97
C ASP A 80 -3.84 -3.16 -2.44
N PHE A 81 -2.71 -2.68 -2.94
CA PHE A 81 -1.40 -2.94 -2.39
C PHE A 81 -0.79 -1.62 -1.92
N VAL A 82 -0.91 -1.37 -0.61
CA VAL A 82 -0.34 -0.20 0.04
C VAL A 82 1.14 -0.48 0.27
N PHE A 83 2.01 0.15 -0.49
CA PHE A 83 3.45 -0.14 -0.43
C PHE A 83 4.35 1.09 -0.29
N ASN A 84 3.77 2.29 -0.20
CA ASN A 84 4.52 3.50 0.18
C ASN A 84 4.81 3.55 1.69
N HIS A 85 3.93 3.00 2.51
CA HIS A 85 3.98 3.10 3.98
C HIS A 85 3.35 1.88 4.64
N THR A 86 3.64 1.70 5.92
CA THR A 86 2.89 0.81 6.80
C THR A 86 2.30 1.60 7.96
N SER A 87 1.42 0.96 8.74
CA SER A 87 1.01 1.51 10.02
C SER A 87 2.17 1.53 11.03
N ASP A 88 2.11 2.42 12.00
CA ASP A 88 3.01 2.50 13.15
C ASP A 88 2.92 1.27 14.08
N ASP A 89 1.88 0.47 13.96
CA ASP A 89 1.72 -0.81 14.68
C ASP A 89 2.04 -2.05 13.83
N HIS A 90 2.53 -1.89 12.59
CA HIS A 90 3.08 -2.97 11.80
C HIS A 90 4.25 -3.64 12.53
N GLU A 91 4.45 -4.93 12.34
CA GLU A 91 5.54 -5.67 13.00
C GLU A 91 6.91 -4.99 12.80
N TRP A 92 7.22 -4.55 11.58
CA TRP A 92 8.47 -3.84 11.29
C TRP A 92 8.57 -2.52 12.04
N ALA A 93 7.47 -1.76 12.15
CA ALA A 93 7.44 -0.52 12.91
C ALA A 93 7.62 -0.76 14.42
N LYS A 94 6.99 -1.79 14.97
CA LYS A 94 7.17 -2.20 16.37
C LYS A 94 8.61 -2.61 16.67
N MET A 95 9.26 -3.34 15.75
CA MET A 95 10.67 -3.69 15.88
C MET A 95 11.57 -2.44 15.82
N ALA A 96 11.28 -1.49 14.93
CA ALA A 96 11.98 -0.21 14.89
C ALA A 96 11.82 0.59 16.19
N GLN A 97 10.60 0.65 16.72
CA GLN A 97 10.29 1.31 18.00
C GLN A 97 11.02 0.67 19.18
N SER A 98 11.23 -0.64 19.16
CA SER A 98 11.99 -1.36 20.20
C SER A 98 13.51 -1.15 20.11
N GLY A 99 14.00 -0.36 19.15
CA GLY A 99 15.41 -0.05 18.98
C GLY A 99 16.16 -1.02 18.04
N ASN A 100 15.46 -1.91 17.34
CA ASN A 100 16.10 -2.79 16.35
C ASN A 100 16.55 -1.94 15.15
N ARG A 101 17.87 -1.82 14.97
CA ARG A 101 18.50 -0.97 13.95
C ARG A 101 18.15 -1.40 12.53
N GLU A 102 18.08 -2.70 12.25
CA GLU A 102 17.72 -3.22 10.94
C GLU A 102 16.33 -2.69 10.51
N PHE A 103 15.34 -2.77 11.40
CA PHE A 103 14.00 -2.28 11.11
C PHE A 103 13.87 -0.75 11.19
N GLN A 104 14.74 -0.05 11.92
CA GLN A 104 14.82 1.40 11.83
C GLN A 104 15.25 1.86 10.43
N GLU A 105 16.09 1.10 9.72
CA GLU A 105 16.48 1.36 8.34
C GLU A 105 15.38 1.05 7.30
N TYR A 106 14.30 0.39 7.73
CA TYR A 106 13.12 0.19 6.86
C TYR A 106 12.31 1.46 6.64
N TYR A 107 12.49 2.45 7.52
CA TYR A 107 11.77 3.72 7.51
C TYR A 107 12.73 4.90 7.43
N TYR A 108 12.21 6.07 7.06
CA TYR A 108 12.95 7.31 7.15
C TYR A 108 12.82 7.88 8.56
N ILE A 109 13.80 7.61 9.42
CA ILE A 109 13.86 8.04 10.82
C ILE A 109 15.04 8.98 11.03
N PHE A 110 14.85 10.09 11.75
CA PHE A 110 15.82 11.15 11.95
C PHE A 110 15.93 11.51 13.44
N PRO A 111 17.18 11.69 13.95
CA PRO A 111 17.40 12.01 15.36
C PRO A 111 16.96 13.44 15.71
N ASP A 112 16.88 14.32 14.72
CA ASP A 112 16.59 15.74 14.88
C ASP A 112 15.78 16.31 13.68
N ARG A 113 15.52 17.63 13.70
CA ARG A 113 14.78 18.33 12.64
C ARG A 113 15.64 18.82 11.47
N ILE A 114 16.94 18.65 11.50
CA ILE A 114 17.84 19.25 10.48
C ILE A 114 17.50 18.72 9.07
N LYS A 115 17.50 17.40 8.90
CA LYS A 115 17.12 16.80 7.61
C LYS A 115 15.62 16.93 7.28
N PRO A 116 14.68 16.66 8.21
CA PRO A 116 13.27 16.96 8.00
C PRO A 116 13.00 18.35 7.46
N GLU A 117 13.55 19.40 8.07
CA GLU A 117 13.39 20.81 7.60
C GLU A 117 13.97 21.08 6.22
N GLN A 118 15.07 20.39 5.85
CA GLN A 118 15.62 20.48 4.51
C GLN A 118 14.67 19.86 3.47
N TYR A 119 14.06 18.73 3.77
CA TYR A 119 13.05 18.10 2.91
C TYR A 119 11.79 18.96 2.79
N GLU A 120 11.26 19.46 3.89
CA GLU A 120 10.04 20.27 3.93
C GLU A 120 10.10 21.56 3.10
N ARG A 121 11.28 22.03 2.73
CA ARG A 121 11.44 23.18 1.80
C ARG A 121 10.89 22.90 0.40
N THR A 122 10.78 21.65 0.00
CA THR A 122 10.36 21.24 -1.35
C THR A 122 9.17 20.28 -1.34
N LEU A 123 8.81 19.73 -0.18
CA LEU A 123 7.65 18.86 -0.04
C LEU A 123 6.37 19.67 0.03
N ARG A 124 5.28 19.10 -0.50
CA ARG A 124 3.93 19.58 -0.20
C ARG A 124 3.30 18.79 0.93
N GLU A 125 2.39 19.40 1.63
CA GLU A 125 1.51 18.71 2.58
C GLU A 125 0.37 18.06 1.81
N ILE A 126 0.15 16.75 2.02
CA ILE A 126 -0.90 16.01 1.30
C ILE A 126 -2.27 16.27 1.92
N PHE A 127 -2.37 16.24 3.25
CA PHE A 127 -3.61 16.49 3.99
C PHE A 127 -3.49 17.71 4.91
N PRO A 128 -3.29 18.94 4.37
CA PRO A 128 -3.00 20.13 5.19
C PRO A 128 -4.14 20.52 6.15
N THR A 129 -5.36 20.06 5.89
CA THR A 129 -6.52 20.25 6.77
C THR A 129 -6.59 19.25 7.93
N VAL A 130 -5.90 18.12 7.82
CA VAL A 130 -5.86 17.07 8.83
C VAL A 130 -4.63 17.25 9.73
N ARG A 131 -3.47 17.51 9.12
CA ARG A 131 -2.22 17.72 9.85
C ARG A 131 -1.25 18.59 9.06
N ARG A 132 -0.28 19.18 9.78
CA ARG A 132 0.82 19.97 9.22
C ARG A 132 2.12 19.18 9.20
N GLY A 133 2.93 19.44 8.18
CA GLY A 133 4.25 18.83 7.97
C GLY A 133 4.20 17.37 7.50
N ASN A 134 5.36 16.85 7.14
CA ASN A 134 5.54 15.50 6.60
C ASN A 134 6.32 14.59 7.57
N PHE A 135 6.56 15.03 8.78
CA PHE A 135 7.30 14.28 9.80
C PHE A 135 6.55 14.32 11.13
N THR A 136 6.59 13.19 11.83
CA THR A 136 5.96 13.02 13.15
C THR A 136 7.02 12.72 14.19
N TRP A 137 6.99 13.42 15.31
CA TRP A 137 7.81 13.10 16.47
C TRP A 137 7.28 11.84 17.15
N HIS A 138 8.17 10.91 17.46
CA HIS A 138 7.85 9.69 18.19
C HIS A 138 8.49 9.70 19.56
N ASP A 139 7.68 9.90 20.61
CA ASP A 139 8.17 10.06 21.99
C ASP A 139 8.97 8.86 22.49
N GLY A 140 8.54 7.64 22.22
CA GLY A 140 9.24 6.42 22.67
C GLY A 140 10.64 6.26 22.07
N MET A 141 10.85 6.68 20.81
CA MET A 141 12.16 6.62 20.16
C MET A 141 12.97 7.91 20.33
N GLN A 142 12.36 9.02 20.73
CA GLN A 142 12.95 10.37 20.72
C GLN A 142 13.53 10.72 19.33
N GLN A 143 12.75 10.45 18.29
CA GLN A 143 13.15 10.61 16.87
C GLN A 143 11.97 11.09 16.01
N TRP A 144 12.28 11.70 14.89
CA TRP A 144 11.32 12.08 13.86
C TRP A 144 11.18 10.98 12.82
N VAL A 145 9.95 10.65 12.45
CA VAL A 145 9.62 9.67 11.43
C VAL A 145 8.95 10.36 10.24
N TRP A 146 9.32 9.98 9.04
CA TRP A 146 8.63 10.45 7.82
C TRP A 146 7.24 9.85 7.73
N THR A 147 6.25 10.71 7.57
CA THR A 147 4.84 10.37 7.52
C THR A 147 4.15 11.26 6.48
N SER A 148 4.20 10.85 5.20
CA SER A 148 3.66 11.65 4.09
C SER A 148 2.15 11.92 4.23
N PHE A 149 1.40 10.97 4.76
CA PHE A 149 -0.05 11.01 4.88
C PHE A 149 -0.47 11.29 6.33
N ASN A 150 -0.85 10.28 7.09
CA ASN A 150 -1.20 10.44 8.50
C ASN A 150 -0.02 10.16 9.41
N SER A 151 -0.04 10.68 10.64
CA SER A 151 1.05 10.53 11.63
C SER A 151 1.37 9.07 11.99
N PHE A 152 0.42 8.19 11.79
CA PHE A 152 0.52 6.76 12.04
C PHE A 152 0.86 5.93 10.80
N GLN A 153 1.12 6.56 9.66
CA GLN A 153 1.54 5.91 8.40
C GLN A 153 3.01 6.26 8.14
N TRP A 154 3.90 5.30 8.41
CA TRP A 154 5.34 5.47 8.33
C TRP A 154 5.87 5.12 6.94
N ASP A 155 6.49 6.09 6.27
CA ASP A 155 6.99 5.91 4.91
C ASP A 155 8.18 4.94 4.85
N LEU A 156 8.08 3.97 3.96
CA LEU A 156 9.09 2.94 3.72
C LEU A 156 10.31 3.49 2.97
N ASN A 157 11.48 3.06 3.39
CA ASN A 157 12.75 3.48 2.83
C ASN A 157 13.24 2.54 1.73
N TYR A 158 12.80 2.76 0.50
CA TYR A 158 13.21 1.95 -0.66
C TYR A 158 14.67 2.16 -1.11
N THR A 159 15.43 3.07 -0.49
CA THR A 159 16.89 3.10 -0.67
C THR A 159 17.58 1.91 0.01
N ASN A 160 16.87 1.24 0.93
CA ASN A 160 17.28 -0.03 1.54
C ASN A 160 16.71 -1.21 0.72
N PRO A 161 17.56 -2.02 0.06
CA PRO A 161 17.07 -3.16 -0.74
C PRO A 161 16.30 -4.23 0.06
N ALA A 162 16.51 -4.29 1.38
CA ALA A 162 15.76 -5.19 2.24
C ALA A 162 14.28 -4.86 2.27
N VAL A 163 13.92 -3.57 2.22
CA VAL A 163 12.53 -3.10 2.14
C VAL A 163 11.87 -3.56 0.84
N PHE A 164 12.57 -3.39 -0.30
CA PHE A 164 12.06 -3.87 -1.59
C PHE A 164 11.77 -5.37 -1.56
N ARG A 165 12.71 -6.17 -1.01
CA ARG A 165 12.54 -7.62 -0.90
C ARG A 165 11.38 -7.98 0.02
N ALA A 166 11.28 -7.36 1.20
CA ALA A 166 10.21 -7.61 2.14
C ALA A 166 8.84 -7.29 1.54
N MET A 167 8.70 -6.14 0.87
CA MET A 167 7.45 -5.78 0.20
C MET A 167 7.12 -6.67 -1.00
N LEU A 168 8.13 -7.19 -1.71
CA LEU A 168 7.93 -8.17 -2.77
C LEU A 168 7.38 -9.50 -2.21
N GLU A 169 7.85 -9.93 -1.03
CA GLU A 169 7.32 -11.11 -0.35
C GLU A 169 5.86 -10.93 0.06
N GLU A 170 5.48 -9.73 0.55
CA GLU A 170 4.08 -9.40 0.83
C GLU A 170 3.22 -9.40 -0.45
N MET A 171 3.73 -8.84 -1.53
CA MET A 171 3.06 -8.86 -2.83
C MET A 171 2.80 -10.30 -3.31
N TYR A 172 3.78 -11.18 -3.20
CA TYR A 172 3.62 -12.60 -3.57
C TYR A 172 2.63 -13.33 -2.66
N PHE A 173 2.62 -13.01 -1.36
CA PHE A 173 1.63 -13.56 -0.45
C PHE A 173 0.21 -13.17 -0.89
N ILE A 174 -0.02 -11.90 -1.19
CA ILE A 174 -1.32 -11.39 -1.66
C ILE A 174 -1.70 -12.07 -2.99
N ALA A 175 -0.77 -12.16 -3.94
CA ALA A 175 -0.99 -12.83 -5.22
C ALA A 175 -1.46 -14.28 -5.04
N ASN A 176 -0.91 -15.00 -4.06
CA ASN A 176 -1.28 -16.37 -3.74
C ASN A 176 -2.66 -16.52 -3.06
N THR A 177 -3.36 -15.43 -2.77
CA THR A 177 -4.75 -15.49 -2.28
C THR A 177 -5.76 -15.70 -3.41
N GLY A 178 -5.32 -15.67 -4.66
CA GLY A 178 -6.17 -15.90 -5.83
C GLY A 178 -6.73 -14.61 -6.45
N ILE A 179 -6.20 -13.46 -6.10
CA ILE A 179 -6.56 -12.18 -6.75
C ILE A 179 -6.09 -12.15 -8.19
N ASP A 180 -6.73 -11.29 -9.00
CA ASP A 180 -6.42 -11.17 -10.41
C ASP A 180 -5.65 -9.88 -10.74
N ILE A 181 -5.82 -8.81 -9.97
CA ILE A 181 -5.21 -7.50 -10.22
C ILE A 181 -4.76 -6.86 -8.90
N LEU A 182 -3.58 -6.25 -8.85
CA LEU A 182 -3.14 -5.38 -7.76
C LEU A 182 -3.29 -3.91 -8.15
N ARG A 183 -4.00 -3.14 -7.33
CA ARG A 183 -3.96 -1.69 -7.40
C ARG A 183 -2.82 -1.18 -6.52
N LEU A 184 -1.82 -0.58 -7.14
CA LEU A 184 -0.67 0.01 -6.44
C LEU A 184 -1.07 1.38 -5.87
N ASP A 185 -1.11 1.48 -4.55
CA ASP A 185 -1.47 2.69 -3.83
C ASP A 185 -0.30 3.67 -3.74
N ALA A 186 -0.57 4.98 -3.85
CA ALA A 186 0.37 6.06 -3.62
C ALA A 186 1.71 5.95 -4.39
N VAL A 187 1.70 5.40 -5.61
CA VAL A 187 2.89 5.07 -6.41
C VAL A 187 3.85 6.25 -6.63
N ALA A 188 3.33 7.47 -6.69
CA ALA A 188 4.15 8.66 -6.92
C ALA A 188 5.08 8.98 -5.75
N PHE A 189 4.80 8.49 -4.55
CA PHE A 189 5.47 8.89 -3.31
C PHE A 189 6.56 7.91 -2.82
N ILE A 190 6.74 6.77 -3.47
CA ILE A 190 7.58 5.67 -2.95
C ILE A 190 9.09 5.95 -2.90
N TRP A 191 9.59 7.01 -3.55
CA TRP A 191 11.00 7.38 -3.52
C TRP A 191 11.22 8.77 -2.96
N LYS A 192 12.23 8.90 -2.08
CA LYS A 192 12.56 10.17 -1.43
C LYS A 192 13.95 10.65 -1.86
N LYS A 193 14.04 11.92 -2.30
CA LYS A 193 15.28 12.53 -2.73
C LYS A 193 15.34 14.00 -2.28
N MET A 194 16.37 14.33 -1.52
CA MET A 194 16.56 15.71 -1.02
C MET A 194 16.57 16.72 -2.15
N GLY A 195 15.90 17.86 -1.93
CA GLY A 195 15.82 18.94 -2.91
C GLY A 195 14.82 18.74 -4.04
N THR A 196 13.98 17.69 -3.96
CA THR A 196 12.86 17.45 -4.88
C THR A 196 11.53 17.45 -4.11
N SER A 197 10.41 17.40 -4.83
CA SER A 197 9.09 17.21 -4.22
C SER A 197 8.89 15.81 -3.62
N CYS A 198 9.79 14.86 -3.89
CA CYS A 198 9.64 13.43 -3.58
C CYS A 198 8.38 12.79 -4.17
N GLU A 199 7.91 13.35 -5.29
CA GLU A 199 6.76 12.85 -6.02
C GLU A 199 7.14 12.59 -7.47
N ASN A 200 6.64 11.49 -8.03
CA ASN A 200 6.78 11.14 -9.45
C ASN A 200 8.23 11.12 -9.95
N LEU A 201 9.16 10.68 -9.11
CA LEU A 201 10.58 10.63 -9.43
C LEU A 201 10.91 9.44 -10.36
N PRO A 202 11.94 9.53 -11.23
CA PRO A 202 12.35 8.44 -12.10
C PRO A 202 12.66 7.13 -11.36
N GLU A 203 13.20 7.25 -10.15
CA GLU A 203 13.50 6.12 -9.28
C GLU A 203 12.23 5.36 -8.85
N ALA A 204 11.11 6.06 -8.66
CA ALA A 204 9.82 5.43 -8.37
C ALA A 204 9.35 4.56 -9.55
N HIS A 205 9.48 5.05 -10.78
CA HIS A 205 9.16 4.28 -11.99
C HIS A 205 10.04 3.04 -12.12
N THR A 206 11.34 3.16 -11.82
CA THR A 206 12.27 2.02 -11.83
C THR A 206 11.86 0.95 -10.82
N LEU A 207 11.44 1.34 -9.62
CA LEU A 207 10.93 0.41 -8.61
C LEU A 207 9.65 -0.30 -9.07
N ILE A 208 8.68 0.43 -9.61
CA ILE A 208 7.43 -0.15 -10.12
C ILE A 208 7.72 -1.15 -11.23
N GLN A 209 8.63 -0.82 -12.16
CA GLN A 209 9.06 -1.75 -13.19
C GLN A 209 9.73 -3.00 -12.62
N ALA A 210 10.55 -2.86 -11.57
CA ALA A 210 11.18 -3.99 -10.91
C ALA A 210 10.14 -4.92 -10.27
N PHE A 211 9.15 -4.37 -9.54
CA PHE A 211 8.03 -5.14 -9.00
C PHE A 211 7.25 -5.85 -10.11
N ASN A 212 6.93 -5.15 -11.20
CA ASN A 212 6.20 -5.71 -12.34
C ASN A 212 6.95 -6.89 -12.97
N ARG A 213 8.24 -6.72 -13.28
CA ARG A 213 9.07 -7.79 -13.88
C ARG A 213 9.17 -9.03 -12.99
N LEU A 214 9.33 -8.84 -11.67
CA LEU A 214 9.38 -9.94 -10.73
C LEU A 214 8.01 -10.61 -10.56
N ALA A 215 6.93 -9.82 -10.54
CA ALA A 215 5.57 -10.36 -10.55
C ALA A 215 5.32 -11.22 -11.80
N ARG A 216 5.73 -10.78 -12.99
CA ARG A 216 5.59 -11.57 -14.23
C ARG A 216 6.34 -12.88 -14.23
N ILE A 217 7.46 -12.97 -13.52
CA ILE A 217 8.21 -14.23 -13.38
C ILE A 217 7.45 -15.21 -12.48
N ALA A 218 6.94 -14.75 -11.35
CA ALA A 218 6.32 -15.62 -10.34
C ALA A 218 4.81 -15.80 -10.55
N THR A 219 4.13 -14.75 -11.06
CA THR A 219 2.67 -14.68 -11.23
C THR A 219 2.33 -13.99 -12.56
N PRO A 220 2.59 -14.63 -13.72
CA PRO A 220 2.53 -13.99 -15.04
C PRO A 220 1.15 -13.39 -15.39
N GLY A 221 0.09 -13.86 -14.75
CA GLY A 221 -1.29 -13.36 -14.95
C GLY A 221 -1.70 -12.20 -14.04
N LEU A 222 -0.80 -11.60 -13.26
CA LEU A 222 -1.10 -10.54 -12.29
C LEU A 222 -0.75 -9.14 -12.85
N PRO A 223 -1.67 -8.41 -13.49
CA PRO A 223 -1.44 -7.03 -13.91
C PRO A 223 -1.51 -6.07 -12.74
N PHE A 224 -0.86 -4.92 -12.90
CA PHE A 224 -0.92 -3.81 -11.97
C PHE A 224 -1.82 -2.69 -12.49
N LYS A 225 -2.54 -2.06 -11.57
CA LYS A 225 -3.28 -0.82 -11.77
C LYS A 225 -2.68 0.25 -10.85
N SER A 226 -1.95 1.21 -11.39
CA SER A 226 -1.33 2.27 -10.58
C SER A 226 -2.33 3.34 -10.20
N GLU A 227 -2.31 3.78 -8.92
CA GLU A 227 -2.92 5.03 -8.50
C GLU A 227 -1.93 6.17 -8.78
N ALA A 228 -1.91 6.64 -10.02
CA ALA A 228 -1.02 7.71 -10.45
C ALA A 228 -1.73 9.07 -10.37
N ILE A 229 -1.80 9.66 -9.18
CA ILE A 229 -2.31 11.03 -8.98
C ILE A 229 -1.18 12.02 -9.34
N VAL A 230 -0.97 12.19 -10.63
CA VAL A 230 0.10 13.01 -11.21
C VAL A 230 -0.46 13.87 -12.34
N HIS A 231 0.35 14.79 -12.89
CA HIS A 231 -0.06 15.55 -14.06
C HIS A 231 -0.39 14.59 -15.24
N PRO A 232 -1.40 14.87 -16.07
CA PRO A 232 -1.80 14.00 -17.19
C PRO A 232 -0.64 13.58 -18.09
N ASP A 233 0.30 14.46 -18.37
CA ASP A 233 1.49 14.18 -19.19
C ASP A 233 2.43 13.14 -18.57
N ASP A 234 2.34 12.94 -17.27
CA ASP A 234 3.15 11.98 -16.52
C ASP A 234 2.47 10.61 -16.38
N VAL A 235 1.17 10.50 -16.62
CA VAL A 235 0.42 9.23 -16.47
C VAL A 235 1.01 8.13 -17.34
N VAL A 236 1.46 8.45 -18.54
CA VAL A 236 2.08 7.49 -19.47
C VAL A 236 3.30 6.78 -18.88
N LYS A 237 4.01 7.41 -17.94
CA LYS A 237 5.17 6.82 -17.28
C LYS A 237 4.81 5.64 -16.34
N TYR A 238 3.53 5.50 -15.98
CA TYR A 238 2.99 4.41 -15.16
C TYR A 238 2.37 3.29 -15.98
N ILE A 239 2.34 3.45 -17.30
CA ILE A 239 1.84 2.45 -18.25
C ILE A 239 3.06 1.83 -18.93
N SER A 240 3.14 0.50 -18.96
CA SER A 240 4.21 -0.16 -19.68
C SER A 240 3.91 -0.09 -21.20
N GLU A 241 4.73 0.62 -21.94
CA GLU A 241 4.57 0.75 -23.41
C GLU A 241 5.10 -0.45 -24.20
N HIS A 242 5.82 -1.35 -23.57
CA HIS A 242 6.46 -2.48 -24.25
C HIS A 242 6.33 -3.76 -23.43
N GLU A 243 5.59 -4.63 -23.98
CA GLU A 243 5.57 -6.06 -23.66
C GLU A 243 6.10 -6.88 -24.83
#